data_f0df57389377180afb5d02a1b4814f42
#
_entry.id   f0df57389377180afb5d02a1b4814f42
#
_cell.length_a   1.000
_cell.length_b   1.000
_cell.length_c   1.000
_cell.angle_alpha   90.00
_cell.angle_beta   90.00
_cell.angle_gamma   90.00
#
_symmetry.space_group_name_H-M   'P 1'
#
loop_
_entity.id
_entity.type
_entity.pdbx_description
1 polymer ?
#
loop_
_entity_poly.entity_id
_entity_poly.type
_entity_poly.pdbx_seq_one_letter_code
_entity_poly.pdbx_strand_id
1 'polypeptide(L)'
;LKNLIQDDKVFLYVDVGGGSTELTVFANGKNVASRSFKLGTVRLLENRVDESIWGEMEVWIKNELKDYKHVSMIGSGGNINSIFKKSGKKLGKPLSYLYLSSYYELMKSLSYEERITELDMNPDRADVVIPATRIYLSAMKWSKAKNVYVPKIGLSDGIVKSLYNEKIAAGLEVNS
;
A
#
# COMPACT_ATOMS: atom_id res chain seq x y z
N LEU A 1 -12.46 -7.03 -10.49
CA LEU A 1 -11.48 -5.95 -10.44
C LEU A 1 -11.76 -4.87 -11.48
N LYS A 2 -12.18 -5.22 -12.72
CA LYS A 2 -12.65 -4.23 -13.71
C LYS A 2 -13.73 -3.28 -13.18
N ASN A 3 -14.56 -3.72 -12.23
CA ASN A 3 -15.59 -2.88 -11.61
C ASN A 3 -15.05 -1.94 -10.49
N LEU A 4 -13.77 -2.05 -10.11
CA LEU A 4 -13.14 -1.12 -9.17
C LEU A 4 -12.51 0.08 -9.87
N ILE A 5 -12.10 -0.06 -11.12
CA ILE A 5 -11.50 0.99 -11.94
C ILE A 5 -12.62 1.62 -12.79
N GLN A 6 -13.48 2.42 -12.17
CA GLN A 6 -14.36 3.34 -12.89
C GLN A 6 -13.56 4.62 -13.19
N ASP A 7 -13.83 5.25 -14.33
CA ASP A 7 -13.04 6.36 -14.89
C ASP A 7 -12.80 7.56 -13.96
N ASP A 8 -13.60 7.72 -12.89
CA ASP A 8 -13.48 8.84 -11.94
C ASP A 8 -12.74 8.48 -10.63
N LYS A 9 -12.18 7.25 -10.50
CA LYS A 9 -11.53 6.82 -9.26
C LYS A 9 -10.04 7.04 -9.30
N VAL A 10 -9.52 7.61 -8.22
CA VAL A 10 -8.09 7.78 -7.98
C VAL A 10 -7.61 6.78 -6.95
N PHE A 11 -6.52 6.11 -7.27
CA PHE A 11 -5.90 5.15 -6.38
C PHE A 11 -4.45 5.52 -6.10
N LEU A 12 -4.08 5.46 -4.83
CA LEU A 12 -2.69 5.39 -4.41
C LEU A 12 -2.31 3.92 -4.22
N TYR A 13 -1.49 3.39 -5.11
CA TYR A 13 -0.89 2.07 -4.96
C TYR A 13 0.34 2.17 -4.07
N VAL A 14 0.42 1.31 -3.05
CA VAL A 14 1.50 1.28 -2.06
C VAL A 14 2.02 -0.15 -1.96
N ASP A 15 3.27 -0.35 -2.35
CA ASP A 15 3.96 -1.63 -2.21
C ASP A 15 5.10 -1.49 -1.19
N VAL A 16 4.98 -2.19 -0.07
CA VAL A 16 5.95 -2.12 1.03
C VAL A 16 6.83 -3.35 1.03
N GLY A 17 8.07 -3.15 0.60
CA GLY A 17 9.14 -4.13 0.66
C GLY A 17 10.02 -4.03 1.90
N GLY A 18 11.05 -4.87 1.97
CA GLY A 18 12.06 -4.83 3.04
C GLY A 18 12.98 -3.62 2.93
N GLY A 19 13.36 -3.23 1.72
CA GLY A 19 14.32 -2.15 1.45
C GLY A 19 13.69 -0.82 1.03
N SER A 20 12.52 -0.83 0.43
CA SER A 20 11.86 0.34 -0.15
C SER A 20 10.35 0.25 -0.06
N THR A 21 9.72 1.39 -0.31
CA THR A 21 8.27 1.51 -0.55
C THR A 21 8.08 2.16 -1.90
N GLU A 22 7.37 1.49 -2.78
CA GLU A 22 6.99 1.99 -4.09
C GLU A 22 5.58 2.57 -4.03
N LEU A 23 5.46 3.82 -4.49
CA LEU A 23 4.19 4.52 -4.60
C LEU A 23 3.85 4.78 -6.06
N THR A 24 2.59 4.55 -6.43
CA THR A 24 2.08 4.88 -7.76
C THR A 24 0.68 5.48 -7.64
N VAL A 25 0.47 6.62 -8.29
CA VAL A 25 -0.84 7.25 -8.41
C VAL A 25 -1.48 6.84 -9.73
N PHE A 26 -2.66 6.26 -9.65
CA PHE A 26 -3.50 5.97 -10.80
C PHE A 26 -4.70 6.90 -10.78
N ALA A 27 -4.92 7.62 -11.88
CA ALA A 27 -6.08 8.46 -12.10
C ALA A 27 -6.60 8.25 -13.53
N ASN A 28 -7.91 8.17 -13.70
CA ASN A 28 -8.55 7.97 -15.01
C ASN A 28 -7.98 6.76 -15.76
N GLY A 29 -7.76 5.65 -15.04
CA GLY A 29 -7.22 4.41 -15.59
C GLY A 29 -5.75 4.45 -15.99
N LYS A 30 -5.01 5.52 -15.69
CA LYS A 30 -3.60 5.72 -16.10
C LYS A 30 -2.70 5.89 -14.87
N ASN A 31 -1.45 5.45 -15.03
CA ASN A 31 -0.38 5.82 -14.12
C ASN A 31 0.00 7.29 -14.38
N VAL A 32 -0.19 8.16 -13.38
CA VAL A 32 0.10 9.60 -13.51
C VAL A 32 1.40 9.98 -12.80
N ALA A 33 1.79 9.27 -11.75
CA ALA A 33 3.03 9.48 -11.01
C ALA A 33 3.49 8.20 -10.32
N SER A 34 4.81 8.00 -10.24
CA SER A 34 5.41 6.90 -9.48
C SER A 34 6.72 7.35 -8.84
N ARG A 35 6.97 6.90 -7.60
CA ARG A 35 8.23 7.14 -6.90
C ARG A 35 8.54 6.00 -5.94
N SER A 36 9.81 5.62 -5.84
CA SER A 36 10.34 4.71 -4.83
C SER A 36 11.03 5.52 -3.73
N PHE A 37 10.78 5.12 -2.48
CA PHE A 37 11.41 5.69 -1.29
C PHE A 37 12.24 4.62 -0.59
N LYS A 38 13.44 4.98 -0.12
CA LYS A 38 14.31 4.09 0.67
C LYS A 38 13.76 3.89 2.09
N LEU A 39 12.49 3.57 2.18
CA LEU A 39 11.70 3.34 3.37
C LEU A 39 11.11 1.93 3.29
N GLY A 40 11.74 0.97 3.92
CA GLY A 40 11.32 -0.43 3.92
C GLY A 40 11.35 -1.02 5.32
N THR A 41 10.69 -2.16 5.50
CA THR A 41 10.48 -2.76 6.82
C THR A 41 11.78 -3.19 7.48
N VAL A 42 12.69 -3.81 6.72
CA VAL A 42 14.00 -4.25 7.23
C VAL A 42 14.87 -3.05 7.56
N ARG A 43 14.87 -2.01 6.70
CA ARG A 43 15.62 -0.77 6.98
C ARG A 43 15.17 -0.09 8.27
N LEU A 44 13.85 -0.10 8.54
CA LEU A 44 13.30 0.45 9.79
C LEU A 44 13.72 -0.35 11.01
N LEU A 45 13.70 -1.68 10.94
CA LEU A 45 14.16 -2.54 12.03
C LEU A 45 15.65 -2.34 12.33
N GLU A 46 16.46 -2.11 11.30
CA GLU A 46 17.91 -1.93 11.41
C GLU A 46 18.31 -0.47 11.69
N ASN A 47 17.35 0.43 11.92
CA ASN A 47 17.58 1.88 12.10
C ASN A 47 18.40 2.51 10.96
N ARG A 48 18.19 2.06 9.72
CA ARG A 48 18.87 2.54 8.50
C ARG A 48 18.00 3.47 7.65
N VAL A 49 17.03 4.11 8.26
CA VAL A 49 16.14 5.08 7.60
C VAL A 49 16.48 6.47 8.10
N ASP A 50 16.77 7.36 7.16
CA ASP A 50 16.82 8.78 7.46
C ASP A 50 15.40 9.29 7.73
N GLU A 51 15.18 9.94 8.86
CA GLU A 51 13.85 10.45 9.23
C GLU A 51 13.30 11.46 8.21
N SER A 52 14.14 12.11 7.43
CA SER A 52 13.72 13.01 6.34
C SER A 52 12.90 12.32 5.27
N ILE A 53 13.13 11.01 5.05
CA ILE A 53 12.40 10.20 4.04
C ILE A 53 10.88 10.17 4.31
N TRP A 54 10.48 10.18 5.58
CA TRP A 54 9.06 10.26 5.94
C TRP A 54 8.44 11.59 5.46
N GLY A 55 9.15 12.69 5.67
CA GLY A 55 8.74 14.02 5.20
C GLY A 55 8.70 14.11 3.67
N GLU A 56 9.70 13.55 2.99
CA GLU A 56 9.71 13.50 1.53
C GLU A 56 8.51 12.71 0.96
N MET A 57 8.21 11.56 1.57
CA MET A 57 7.07 10.72 1.17
C MET A 57 5.74 11.42 1.42
N GLU A 58 5.60 12.10 2.58
CA GLU A 58 4.42 12.90 2.90
C GLU A 58 4.20 14.02 1.87
N VAL A 59 5.23 14.80 1.60
CA VAL A 59 5.18 15.91 0.63
C VAL A 59 4.83 15.40 -0.76
N TRP A 60 5.44 14.30 -1.21
CA TRP A 60 5.14 13.71 -2.50
C TRP A 60 3.69 13.26 -2.59
N ILE A 61 3.18 12.48 -1.62
CA ILE A 61 1.79 12.01 -1.60
C ILE A 61 0.82 13.19 -1.65
N LYS A 62 1.04 14.22 -0.82
CA LYS A 62 0.16 15.40 -0.77
C LYS A 62 0.18 16.18 -2.07
N ASN A 63 1.35 16.35 -2.70
CA ASN A 63 1.48 17.08 -3.96
C ASN A 63 0.79 16.35 -5.12
N GLU A 64 1.04 15.03 -5.27
CA GLU A 64 0.46 14.26 -6.35
C GLU A 64 -1.06 14.08 -6.22
N LEU A 65 -1.60 14.17 -5.00
CA LEU A 65 -3.02 13.94 -4.74
C LEU A 65 -3.81 15.21 -4.43
N LYS A 66 -3.20 16.41 -4.44
CA LYS A 66 -3.85 17.68 -4.03
C LYS A 66 -5.13 18.01 -4.80
N ASP A 67 -5.19 17.65 -6.09
CA ASP A 67 -6.29 18.00 -6.99
C ASP A 67 -7.42 16.94 -6.97
N TYR A 68 -7.26 15.85 -6.18
CA TYR A 68 -8.23 14.75 -6.12
C TYR A 68 -8.99 14.75 -4.80
N LYS A 69 -10.34 14.75 -4.89
CA LYS A 69 -11.22 14.80 -3.72
C LYS A 69 -11.35 13.44 -3.00
N HIS A 70 -11.32 12.36 -3.76
CA HIS A 70 -11.56 11.01 -3.25
C HIS A 70 -10.45 10.06 -3.71
N VAL A 71 -9.63 9.66 -2.77
CA VAL A 71 -8.55 8.71 -3.00
C VAL A 71 -8.84 7.41 -2.26
N SER A 72 -8.73 6.29 -2.96
CA SER A 72 -8.67 4.96 -2.35
C SER A 72 -7.24 4.45 -2.38
N MET A 73 -6.86 3.60 -1.42
CA MET A 73 -5.53 3.00 -1.42
C MET A 73 -5.60 1.54 -1.85
N ILE A 74 -4.60 1.10 -2.59
CA ILE A 74 -4.34 -0.31 -2.88
C ILE A 74 -3.02 -0.66 -2.20
N GLY A 75 -3.05 -1.62 -1.28
CA GLY A 75 -1.87 -2.11 -0.58
C GLY A 75 -1.37 -3.42 -1.18
N SER A 76 -0.08 -3.51 -1.41
CA SER A 76 0.63 -4.71 -1.87
C SER A 76 1.78 -5.05 -0.94
N GLY A 77 2.21 -6.30 -0.97
CA GLY A 77 3.28 -6.81 -0.13
C GLY A 77 2.80 -7.86 0.88
N GLY A 78 3.75 -8.68 1.34
CA GLY A 78 3.43 -9.84 2.20
C GLY A 78 2.79 -9.46 3.54
N ASN A 79 3.13 -8.30 4.10
CA ASN A 79 2.62 -7.86 5.41
C ASN A 79 1.14 -7.48 5.34
N ILE A 80 0.74 -6.65 4.38
CA ILE A 80 -0.66 -6.24 4.25
C ILE A 80 -1.55 -7.43 3.85
N ASN A 81 -1.04 -8.37 3.04
CA ASN A 81 -1.73 -9.61 2.71
C ASN A 81 -1.97 -10.48 3.96
N SER A 82 -0.97 -10.58 4.86
CA SER A 82 -1.11 -11.29 6.14
C SER A 82 -2.19 -10.65 7.01
N ILE A 83 -2.17 -9.32 7.17
CA ILE A 83 -3.19 -8.58 7.93
C ILE A 83 -4.57 -8.77 7.32
N PHE A 84 -4.69 -8.71 5.99
CA PHE A 84 -5.95 -8.92 5.29
C PHE A 84 -6.50 -10.33 5.55
N LYS A 85 -5.66 -11.37 5.48
CA LYS A 85 -6.04 -12.74 5.80
C LYS A 85 -6.57 -12.86 7.23
N LYS A 86 -5.88 -12.25 8.21
CA LYS A 86 -6.29 -12.24 9.62
C LYS A 86 -7.60 -11.48 9.87
N SER A 87 -7.92 -10.49 9.06
CA SER A 87 -9.17 -9.72 9.18
C SER A 87 -10.44 -10.54 8.91
N GLY A 88 -10.32 -11.73 8.31
CA GLY A 88 -11.46 -12.55 7.90
C GLY A 88 -12.33 -11.94 6.81
N LYS A 89 -11.94 -10.80 6.24
CA LYS A 89 -12.71 -10.13 5.19
C LYS A 89 -12.68 -10.90 3.88
N LYS A 90 -13.79 -10.86 3.16
CA LYS A 90 -13.89 -11.45 1.82
C LYS A 90 -13.05 -10.63 0.84
N LEU A 91 -12.49 -11.30 -0.16
CA LEU A 91 -11.76 -10.65 -1.24
C LEU A 91 -12.61 -9.54 -1.90
N GLY A 92 -11.97 -8.40 -2.18
CA GLY A 92 -12.63 -7.21 -2.72
C GLY A 92 -13.24 -6.28 -1.67
N LYS A 93 -13.30 -6.69 -0.39
CA LYS A 93 -13.67 -5.80 0.71
C LYS A 93 -12.43 -5.13 1.29
N PRO A 94 -12.42 -3.81 1.47
CA PRO A 94 -11.24 -3.11 1.97
C PRO A 94 -11.05 -3.25 3.48
N LEU A 95 -9.81 -3.04 3.93
CA LEU A 95 -9.52 -2.72 5.31
C LEU A 95 -9.75 -1.22 5.53
N SER A 96 -10.44 -0.84 6.60
CA SER A 96 -10.58 0.57 6.98
C SER A 96 -9.34 1.05 7.73
N TYR A 97 -9.11 2.37 7.71
CA TYR A 97 -8.06 2.99 8.52
C TYR A 97 -8.21 2.63 10.00
N LEU A 98 -9.44 2.66 10.53
CA LEU A 98 -9.71 2.32 11.92
C LEU A 98 -9.32 0.88 12.25
N TYR A 99 -9.69 -0.09 11.40
CA TYR A 99 -9.29 -1.48 11.61
C TYR A 99 -7.77 -1.63 11.62
N LEU A 100 -7.09 -1.05 10.63
CA LEU A 100 -5.65 -1.16 10.51
C LEU A 100 -4.92 -0.47 11.67
N SER A 101 -5.41 0.67 12.14
CA SER A 101 -4.89 1.40 13.30
C SER A 101 -5.07 0.61 14.59
N SER A 102 -6.27 0.05 14.83
CA SER A 102 -6.53 -0.77 16.02
C SER A 102 -5.66 -2.04 16.03
N TYR A 103 -5.50 -2.67 14.87
CA TYR A 103 -4.64 -3.85 14.74
C TYR A 103 -3.16 -3.50 14.95
N TYR A 104 -2.72 -2.34 14.49
CA TYR A 104 -1.37 -1.83 14.74
C TYR A 104 -1.09 -1.63 16.23
N GLU A 105 -2.00 -1.01 16.97
CA GLU A 105 -1.86 -0.83 18.43
C GLU A 105 -1.86 -2.18 19.17
N LEU A 106 -2.71 -3.14 18.76
CA LEU A 106 -2.67 -4.50 19.30
C LEU A 106 -1.31 -5.14 19.07
N MET A 107 -0.78 -5.11 17.84
CA MET A 107 0.53 -5.70 17.55
C MET A 107 1.67 -5.05 18.35
N LYS A 108 1.60 -3.76 18.61
CA LYS A 108 2.58 -3.03 19.44
C LYS A 108 2.51 -3.41 20.92
N SER A 109 1.33 -3.77 21.42
CA SER A 109 1.16 -4.17 22.83
C SER A 109 1.67 -5.59 23.10
N LEU A 110 1.87 -6.41 22.08
CA LEU A 110 2.35 -7.77 22.17
C LEU A 110 3.85 -7.87 21.94
N SER A 111 4.52 -8.77 22.66
CA SER A 111 5.91 -9.17 22.40
C SER A 111 6.02 -9.89 21.05
N TYR A 112 7.24 -10.11 20.59
CA TYR A 112 7.51 -10.89 19.37
C TYR A 112 6.91 -12.32 19.48
N GLU A 113 7.14 -12.98 20.61
CA GLU A 113 6.65 -14.32 20.89
C GLU A 113 5.12 -14.39 20.93
N GLU A 114 4.49 -13.42 21.59
CA GLU A 114 3.03 -13.32 21.64
C GLU A 114 2.41 -13.08 20.27
N ARG A 115 3.05 -12.31 19.40
CA ARG A 115 2.56 -12.15 18.01
C ARG A 115 2.58 -13.47 17.24
N ILE A 116 3.56 -14.33 17.48
CA ILE A 116 3.62 -15.66 16.87
C ILE A 116 2.54 -16.58 17.48
N THR A 117 2.45 -16.64 18.79
CA THR A 117 1.58 -17.61 19.48
C THR A 117 0.12 -17.20 19.50
N GLU A 118 -0.20 -15.95 19.81
CA GLU A 118 -1.58 -15.49 19.97
C GLU A 118 -2.20 -14.99 18.65
N LEU A 119 -1.39 -14.35 17.79
CA LEU A 119 -1.85 -13.90 16.49
C LEU A 119 -1.53 -14.90 15.36
N ASP A 120 -0.97 -16.07 15.69
CA ASP A 120 -0.59 -17.10 14.71
C ASP A 120 0.17 -16.46 13.51
N MET A 121 1.16 -15.63 13.83
CA MET A 121 2.01 -15.01 12.82
C MET A 121 3.18 -15.92 12.48
N ASN A 122 3.54 -15.93 11.19
CA ASN A 122 4.80 -16.52 10.80
C ASN A 122 5.95 -15.72 11.44
N PRO A 123 6.99 -16.35 12.03
CA PRO A 123 8.15 -15.68 12.60
C PRO A 123 8.75 -14.60 11.70
N ASP A 124 8.88 -14.87 10.39
CA ASP A 124 9.39 -13.91 9.38
C ASP A 124 8.54 -12.64 9.23
N ARG A 125 7.33 -12.64 9.81
CA ARG A 125 6.39 -11.50 9.75
C ARG A 125 6.24 -10.78 11.07
N ALA A 126 6.46 -11.46 12.19
CA ALA A 126 6.22 -10.90 13.53
C ALA A 126 7.07 -9.65 13.82
N ASP A 127 8.24 -9.50 13.19
CA ASP A 127 9.09 -8.31 13.29
C ASP A 127 8.65 -7.20 12.35
N VAL A 128 8.47 -7.57 11.07
CA VAL A 128 8.33 -6.59 9.98
C VAL A 128 6.91 -6.06 9.82
N VAL A 129 5.91 -6.71 10.46
CA VAL A 129 4.51 -6.30 10.33
C VAL A 129 4.23 -4.92 10.95
N ILE A 130 4.88 -4.59 12.06
CA ILE A 130 4.72 -3.28 12.73
C ILE A 130 5.25 -2.15 11.85
N PRO A 131 6.54 -2.15 11.41
CA PRO A 131 7.03 -1.12 10.52
C PRO A 131 6.25 -1.06 9.19
N ALA A 132 5.83 -2.20 8.61
CA ALA A 132 5.00 -2.20 7.42
C ALA A 132 3.66 -1.48 7.66
N THR A 133 2.98 -1.81 8.76
CA THR A 133 1.68 -1.20 9.09
C THR A 133 1.81 0.30 9.33
N ARG A 134 2.89 0.75 9.97
CA ARG A 134 3.20 2.18 10.12
C ARG A 134 3.28 2.88 8.77
N ILE A 135 3.94 2.28 7.78
CA ILE A 135 4.04 2.87 6.42
C ILE A 135 2.65 2.98 5.77
N TYR A 136 1.84 1.91 5.81
CA TYR A 136 0.48 1.95 5.24
C TYR A 136 -0.42 2.98 5.92
N LEU A 137 -0.40 3.07 7.26
CA LEU A 137 -1.18 4.06 8.01
C LEU A 137 -0.75 5.48 7.68
N SER A 138 0.55 5.72 7.54
CA SER A 138 1.09 7.02 7.13
C SER A 138 0.63 7.40 5.72
N ALA A 139 0.73 6.48 4.76
CA ALA A 139 0.24 6.70 3.40
C ALA A 139 -1.27 6.97 3.36
N MET A 140 -2.07 6.22 4.13
CA MET A 140 -3.52 6.46 4.26
C MET A 140 -3.82 7.85 4.85
N LYS A 141 -3.10 8.25 5.90
CA LYS A 141 -3.27 9.55 6.55
C LYS A 141 -2.96 10.70 5.57
N TRP A 142 -1.82 10.62 4.87
CA TRP A 142 -1.38 11.68 3.97
C TRP A 142 -2.21 11.79 2.69
N SER A 143 -2.68 10.66 2.17
CA SER A 143 -3.59 10.59 1.02
C SER A 143 -5.06 10.84 1.37
N LYS A 144 -5.41 10.92 2.66
CA LYS A 144 -6.78 10.97 3.18
C LYS A 144 -7.64 9.75 2.77
N ALA A 145 -7.00 8.64 2.39
CA ALA A 145 -7.70 7.41 2.05
C ALA A 145 -8.27 6.76 3.32
N LYS A 146 -9.58 6.52 3.32
CA LYS A 146 -10.27 5.87 4.44
C LYS A 146 -10.16 4.34 4.40
N ASN A 147 -9.87 3.80 3.22
CA ASN A 147 -9.85 2.37 2.95
C ASN A 147 -8.62 1.97 2.14
N VAL A 148 -8.10 0.77 2.44
CA VAL A 148 -7.10 0.10 1.63
C VAL A 148 -7.64 -1.22 1.10
N TYR A 149 -7.60 -1.38 -0.22
CA TYR A 149 -7.91 -2.63 -0.91
C TYR A 149 -6.65 -3.48 -0.98
N VAL A 150 -6.79 -4.76 -0.69
CA VAL A 150 -5.67 -5.71 -0.73
C VAL A 150 -6.02 -6.79 -1.77
N PRO A 151 -5.52 -6.68 -3.00
CA PRO A 151 -5.74 -7.69 -4.03
C PRO A 151 -4.94 -8.97 -3.72
N LYS A 152 -5.33 -10.10 -4.31
CA LYS A 152 -4.52 -11.32 -4.23
C LYS A 152 -3.14 -11.08 -4.83
N ILE A 153 -2.12 -11.70 -4.23
CA ILE A 153 -0.74 -11.73 -4.76
C ILE A 153 -0.79 -12.17 -6.24
N GLY A 154 -0.13 -11.42 -7.12
CA GLY A 154 -0.16 -11.64 -8.58
C GLY A 154 -1.26 -10.87 -9.34
N LEU A 155 -2.35 -10.42 -8.67
CA LEU A 155 -3.35 -9.55 -9.29
C LEU A 155 -2.94 -8.06 -9.26
N SER A 156 -2.15 -7.65 -8.29
CA SER A 156 -1.53 -6.33 -8.24
C SER A 156 -0.61 -6.11 -9.45
N ASP A 157 0.24 -7.08 -9.77
CA ASP A 157 1.09 -7.06 -10.95
C ASP A 157 0.27 -7.09 -12.26
N GLY A 158 -0.85 -7.81 -12.25
CA GLY A 158 -1.81 -7.84 -13.37
C GLY A 158 -2.51 -6.51 -13.59
N ILE A 159 -2.86 -5.78 -12.53
CA ILE A 159 -3.46 -4.43 -12.62
C ILE A 159 -2.44 -3.45 -13.19
N VAL A 160 -1.23 -3.43 -12.64
CA VAL A 160 -0.14 -2.56 -13.11
C VAL A 160 0.23 -2.91 -14.56
N LYS A 161 0.35 -4.19 -14.91
CA LYS A 161 0.62 -4.64 -16.29
C LYS A 161 -0.53 -4.35 -17.25
N SER A 162 -1.78 -4.52 -16.85
CA SER A 162 -2.95 -4.21 -17.69
C SER A 162 -3.00 -2.73 -18.01
N LEU A 163 -2.81 -1.87 -17.01
CA LEU A 163 -2.75 -0.42 -17.19
C LEU A 163 -1.53 0.03 -17.98
N TYR A 164 -0.39 -0.67 -17.87
CA TYR A 164 0.81 -0.43 -18.65
C TYR A 164 0.64 -0.85 -20.11
N ASN A 165 0.02 -1.99 -20.39
CA ASN A 165 -0.22 -2.50 -21.73
C ASN A 165 -1.27 -1.67 -22.49
N GLU A 166 -2.30 -1.15 -21.80
CA GLU A 166 -3.26 -0.20 -22.39
C GLU A 166 -2.57 1.10 -22.80
N LYS A 167 -1.54 1.54 -22.07
CA LYS A 167 -0.73 2.72 -22.43
C LYS A 167 0.13 2.48 -23.66
N ILE A 168 0.67 1.28 -23.85
CA ILE A 168 1.44 0.92 -25.07
C ILE A 168 0.50 0.84 -26.27
N ALA A 169 -0.68 0.22 -26.12
CA ALA A 169 -1.67 0.13 -27.19
C ALA A 169 -2.18 1.52 -27.63
N ALA A 170 -2.49 2.41 -26.68
CA ALA A 170 -2.91 3.78 -26.97
C ALA A 170 -1.79 4.64 -27.56
N GLY A 171 -0.51 4.34 -27.26
CA GLY A 171 0.66 5.03 -27.83
C GLY A 171 1.00 4.59 -29.26
N LEU A 172 0.57 3.41 -29.67
CA LEU A 172 0.75 2.88 -31.03
C LEU A 172 -0.30 3.40 -32.02
N GLU A 173 -1.46 3.87 -31.54
CA GLU A 173 -2.50 4.48 -32.39
C GLU A 173 -2.23 5.96 -32.76
N VAL A 174 -1.25 6.61 -32.10
CA VAL A 174 -0.93 8.04 -32.37
C VAL A 174 0.17 8.20 -33.42
N ASN A 175 0.84 7.13 -33.87
CA ASN A 175 1.95 7.15 -34.83
C ASN A 175 1.72 6.28 -36.06
N SER A 176 0.48 6.09 -36.47
CA SER A 176 0.14 5.44 -37.76
C SER A 176 -0.69 6.33 -38.65
#